data_4f18e6811e7749df39c41feb45d73a18
#
_entry.id   4f18e6811e7749df39c41feb45d73a18
#
_cell.length_a   1.000
_cell.length_b   1.000
_cell.length_c   1.000
_cell.angle_alpha   90.00
_cell.angle_beta   90.00
_cell.angle_gamma   90.00
#
_symmetry.space_group_name_H-M   'P 1'
#
loop_
_entity.id
_entity.type
_entity.pdbx_description
1 polymer ?
#
loop_
_entity_poly.entity_id
_entity_poly.type
_entity_poly.pdbx_seq_one_letter_code
_entity_poly.pdbx_strand_id
1 'polypeptide(L)'
;MPVIKSAIKRVRQEKKRKAYNVSVKTGVKAKFKAVRDEVATGKVKSNAELIAAIKEIDRAVRKGVIKKQTAARKKSRLTKSYNSVAAKPFGTENPGKPSAKKATAKKAPAKKPAAKKATPAKKSAK
;
A
#
# COMPACT_ATOMS: atom_id res chain seq x y z
N MET A 1 27.81 -13.27 -19.26
CA MET A 1 28.53 -12.00 -19.07
C MET A 1 28.14 -11.02 -20.16
N PRO A 2 27.83 -9.76 -19.86
CA PRO A 2 27.49 -8.79 -20.89
C PRO A 2 28.74 -8.42 -21.70
N VAL A 3 28.69 -8.61 -23.01
CA VAL A 3 29.82 -8.39 -23.92
C VAL A 3 29.80 -6.99 -24.52
N ILE A 4 28.62 -6.40 -24.69
CA ILE A 4 28.44 -5.09 -25.32
C ILE A 4 28.73 -3.96 -24.32
N LYS A 5 29.49 -2.92 -24.73
CA LYS A 5 29.89 -1.77 -23.90
C LYS A 5 28.68 -1.09 -23.19
N SER A 6 27.55 -0.95 -23.87
CA SER A 6 26.31 -0.40 -23.30
C SER A 6 25.74 -1.28 -22.18
N ALA A 7 25.79 -2.61 -22.32
CA ALA A 7 25.35 -3.54 -21.29
C ALA A 7 26.26 -3.53 -20.06
N ILE A 8 27.58 -3.42 -20.25
CA ILE A 8 28.54 -3.27 -19.15
C ILE A 8 28.24 -1.99 -18.35
N LYS A 9 27.97 -0.86 -19.02
CA LYS A 9 27.58 0.40 -18.37
C LYS A 9 26.32 0.23 -17.54
N ARG A 10 25.29 -0.46 -18.09
CA ARG A 10 24.04 -0.73 -17.36
C ARG A 10 24.26 -1.60 -16.12
N VAL A 11 25.07 -2.64 -16.19
CA VAL A 11 25.40 -3.50 -15.04
C VAL A 11 26.08 -2.70 -13.92
N ARG A 12 27.00 -1.80 -14.26
CA ARG A 12 27.63 -0.91 -13.27
C ARG A 12 26.63 0.02 -12.60
N GLN A 13 25.70 0.60 -13.37
CA GLN A 13 24.64 1.46 -12.85
C GLN A 13 23.65 0.67 -11.98
N GLU A 14 23.31 -0.56 -12.40
CA GLU A 14 22.38 -1.43 -11.66
C GLU A 14 22.93 -1.79 -10.29
N LYS A 15 24.22 -2.13 -10.18
CA LYS A 15 24.85 -2.39 -8.87
C LYS A 15 24.68 -1.21 -7.91
N LYS A 16 24.92 0.03 -8.37
CA LYS A 16 24.73 1.25 -7.56
C LYS A 16 23.27 1.45 -7.16
N ARG A 17 22.34 1.31 -8.12
CA ARG A 17 20.89 1.44 -7.85
C ARG A 17 20.39 0.36 -6.90
N LYS A 18 20.84 -0.88 -7.06
CA LYS A 18 20.48 -2.00 -6.18
C LYS A 18 20.92 -1.74 -4.75
N ALA A 19 22.18 -1.34 -4.54
CA ALA A 19 22.69 -1.01 -3.20
C ALA A 19 21.87 0.09 -2.54
N TYR A 20 21.60 1.19 -3.26
CA TYR A 20 20.75 2.29 -2.78
C TYR A 20 19.32 1.83 -2.44
N ASN A 21 18.67 1.07 -3.33
CA ASN A 21 17.32 0.59 -3.11
C ASN A 21 17.24 -0.38 -1.92
N VAL A 22 18.25 -1.23 -1.74
CA VAL A 22 18.34 -2.14 -0.59
C VAL A 22 18.45 -1.35 0.71
N SER A 23 19.33 -0.35 0.77
CA SER A 23 19.50 0.51 1.96
C SER A 23 18.17 1.16 2.37
N VAL A 24 17.46 1.80 1.41
CA VAL A 24 16.16 2.42 1.68
C VAL A 24 15.11 1.40 2.14
N LYS A 25 15.03 0.23 1.50
CA LYS A 25 14.09 -0.83 1.89
C LYS A 25 14.40 -1.39 3.28
N THR A 26 15.66 -1.52 3.63
CA THR A 26 16.09 -2.00 4.96
C THR A 26 15.71 -0.99 6.04
N GLY A 27 15.93 0.32 5.82
CA GLY A 27 15.50 1.37 6.73
C GLY A 27 13.99 1.34 6.99
N VAL A 28 13.18 1.22 5.93
CA VAL A 28 11.72 1.08 6.06
C VAL A 28 11.35 -0.18 6.84
N LYS A 29 12.00 -1.33 6.56
CA LYS A 29 11.74 -2.59 7.27
C LYS A 29 12.07 -2.48 8.76
N ALA A 30 13.20 -1.87 9.11
CA ALA A 30 13.64 -1.70 10.50
C ALA A 30 12.62 -0.87 11.31
N LYS A 31 12.21 0.29 10.80
CA LYS A 31 11.21 1.15 11.45
C LYS A 31 9.84 0.48 11.54
N PHE A 32 9.43 -0.23 10.48
CA PHE A 32 8.18 -0.98 10.48
C PHE A 32 8.19 -2.14 11.50
N LYS A 33 9.33 -2.82 11.63
CA LYS A 33 9.51 -3.90 12.61
C LYS A 33 9.46 -3.35 14.04
N ALA A 34 10.15 -2.25 14.34
CA ALA A 34 10.13 -1.64 15.67
C ALA A 34 8.70 -1.36 16.15
N VAL A 35 7.87 -0.71 15.31
CA VAL A 35 6.45 -0.45 15.66
C VAL A 35 5.65 -1.74 15.82
N ARG A 36 5.91 -2.77 15.02
CA ARG A 36 5.22 -4.06 15.19
C ARG A 36 5.60 -4.77 16.46
N ASP A 37 6.85 -4.70 16.87
CA ASP A 37 7.35 -5.31 18.10
C ASP A 37 6.74 -4.59 19.33
N GLU A 38 6.57 -3.25 19.30
CA GLU A 38 5.83 -2.51 20.31
C GLU A 38 4.35 -2.92 20.39
N VAL A 39 3.71 -3.04 19.22
CA VAL A 39 2.31 -3.51 19.14
C VAL A 39 2.18 -4.93 19.66
N ALA A 40 3.14 -5.82 19.37
CA ALA A 40 3.13 -7.21 19.81
C ALA A 40 3.33 -7.33 21.35
N THR A 41 4.17 -6.47 21.92
CA THR A 41 4.39 -6.44 23.38
C THR A 41 3.28 -5.72 24.15
N GLY A 42 2.33 -5.10 23.46
CA GLY A 42 1.24 -4.34 24.08
C GLY A 42 1.69 -3.04 24.77
N LYS A 43 2.98 -2.73 24.73
CA LYS A 43 3.59 -1.55 25.38
C LYS A 43 3.79 -0.43 24.39
N VAL A 44 2.72 0.21 24.01
CA VAL A 44 2.77 1.39 23.14
C VAL A 44 3.16 2.61 23.96
N LYS A 45 4.42 3.03 23.87
CA LYS A 45 4.98 4.12 24.69
C LYS A 45 4.63 5.51 24.13
N SER A 46 4.73 5.71 22.82
CA SER A 46 4.47 7.02 22.21
C SER A 46 4.18 6.91 20.70
N ASN A 47 3.41 7.86 20.17
CA ASN A 47 3.15 7.96 18.73
C ASN A 47 4.40 8.31 17.90
N ALA A 48 5.52 8.66 18.53
CA ALA A 48 6.73 9.12 17.85
C ALA A 48 7.29 8.04 16.90
N GLU A 49 7.33 6.78 17.31
CA GLU A 49 7.83 5.69 16.47
C GLU A 49 6.91 5.38 15.30
N LEU A 50 5.60 5.42 15.51
CA LEU A 50 4.62 5.31 14.44
C LEU A 50 4.81 6.42 13.40
N ILE A 51 4.95 7.66 13.86
CA ILE A 51 5.18 8.83 12.99
C ILE A 51 6.52 8.69 12.24
N ALA A 52 7.58 8.23 12.91
CA ALA A 52 8.87 7.99 12.28
C ALA A 52 8.79 6.90 11.20
N ALA A 53 8.06 5.82 11.46
CA ALA A 53 7.84 4.76 10.47
C ALA A 53 7.04 5.26 9.26
N ILE A 54 5.98 6.06 9.47
CA ILE A 54 5.19 6.67 8.39
C ILE A 54 6.07 7.61 7.54
N LYS A 55 6.86 8.48 8.19
CA LYS A 55 7.79 9.39 7.51
C LYS A 55 8.80 8.64 6.63
N GLU A 56 9.33 7.52 7.11
CA GLU A 56 10.29 6.72 6.35
C GLU A 56 9.65 6.02 5.15
N ILE A 57 8.41 5.51 5.31
CA ILE A 57 7.63 4.95 4.19
C ILE A 57 7.39 6.04 3.12
N ASP A 58 7.00 7.25 3.51
CA ASP A 58 6.75 8.36 2.58
C ASP A 58 8.03 8.84 1.89
N ARG A 59 9.16 8.83 2.61
CA ARG A 59 10.48 9.11 2.03
C ARG A 59 10.85 8.08 0.96
N ALA A 60 10.58 6.78 1.21
CA ALA A 60 10.83 5.72 0.26
C ALA A 60 9.94 5.80 -1.00
N VAL A 61 8.72 6.30 -0.87
CA VAL A 61 7.83 6.62 -2.01
C VAL A 61 8.37 7.78 -2.83
N ARG A 62 8.78 8.88 -2.18
CA ARG A 62 9.38 10.03 -2.87
C ARG A 62 10.65 9.65 -3.63
N LYS A 63 11.44 8.73 -3.10
CA LYS A 63 12.62 8.16 -3.76
C LYS A 63 12.29 7.14 -4.87
N GLY A 64 11.03 6.84 -5.12
CA GLY A 64 10.59 5.90 -6.14
C GLY A 64 10.89 4.42 -5.85
N VAL A 65 11.36 4.08 -4.62
CA VAL A 65 11.74 2.72 -4.23
C VAL A 65 10.53 1.85 -3.90
N ILE A 66 9.44 2.47 -3.45
CA ILE A 66 8.17 1.80 -3.10
C ILE A 66 7.02 2.48 -3.86
N LYS A 67 6.13 1.68 -4.44
CA LYS A 67 4.92 2.17 -5.12
C LYS A 67 3.96 2.82 -4.11
N LYS A 68 3.32 3.93 -4.50
CA LYS A 68 2.38 4.70 -3.66
C LYS A 68 1.27 3.82 -3.05
N GLN A 69 0.68 2.92 -3.83
CA GLN A 69 -0.36 2.01 -3.34
C GLN A 69 0.16 1.04 -2.27
N THR A 70 1.39 0.52 -2.42
CA THR A 70 2.00 -0.37 -1.43
C THR A 70 2.28 0.37 -0.12
N ALA A 71 2.73 1.61 -0.20
CA ALA A 71 2.94 2.47 0.96
C ALA A 71 1.63 2.77 1.69
N ALA A 72 0.56 3.11 0.95
CA ALA A 72 -0.75 3.35 1.52
C ALA A 72 -1.28 2.13 2.30
N ARG A 73 -1.16 0.93 1.72
CA ARG A 73 -1.55 -0.33 2.40
C ARG A 73 -0.73 -0.57 3.67
N LYS A 74 0.60 -0.34 3.62
CA LYS A 74 1.48 -0.52 4.77
C LYS A 74 1.14 0.48 5.88
N LYS A 75 0.97 1.76 5.56
CA LYS A 75 0.57 2.80 6.51
C LYS A 75 -0.76 2.45 7.19
N SER A 76 -1.80 2.16 6.40
CA SER A 76 -3.13 1.82 6.93
C SER A 76 -3.09 0.61 7.88
N ARG A 77 -2.40 -0.47 7.49
CA ARG A 77 -2.29 -1.66 8.33
C ARG A 77 -1.54 -1.38 9.63
N LEU A 78 -0.44 -0.62 9.54
CA LEU A 78 0.37 -0.26 10.72
C LEU A 78 -0.42 0.61 11.69
N THR A 79 -1.11 1.65 11.20
CA THR A 79 -1.94 2.53 12.02
C THR A 79 -3.10 1.77 12.66
N LYS A 80 -3.77 0.87 11.92
CA LYS A 80 -4.86 0.06 12.48
C LYS A 80 -4.38 -0.85 13.61
N SER A 81 -3.26 -1.56 13.42
CA SER A 81 -2.70 -2.43 14.46
C SER A 81 -2.21 -1.63 15.66
N TYR A 82 -1.60 -0.47 15.45
CA TYR A 82 -1.18 0.42 16.51
C TYR A 82 -2.36 0.93 17.33
N ASN A 83 -3.39 1.46 16.68
CA ASN A 83 -4.58 1.98 17.34
C ASN A 83 -5.37 0.89 18.08
N SER A 84 -5.37 -0.35 17.60
CA SER A 84 -6.04 -1.46 18.29
C SER A 84 -5.41 -1.78 19.65
N VAL A 85 -4.13 -1.51 19.84
CA VAL A 85 -3.42 -1.69 21.10
C VAL A 85 -3.47 -0.41 21.94
N ALA A 86 -3.27 0.76 21.32
CA ALA A 86 -3.34 2.05 22.00
C ALA A 86 -4.74 2.36 22.56
N ALA A 87 -5.79 1.84 21.93
CA ALA A 87 -7.17 2.00 22.39
C ALA A 87 -7.59 1.00 23.49
N LYS A 88 -6.73 0.03 23.82
CA LYS A 88 -6.97 -0.88 24.96
C LYS A 88 -6.33 -0.28 26.20
N PRO A 89 -7.09 0.29 27.13
CA PRO A 89 -6.55 0.63 28.44
C PRO A 89 -6.04 -0.68 29.07
N PHE A 90 -4.85 -0.62 29.62
CA PHE A 90 -4.19 -1.73 30.31
C PHE A 90 -5.13 -2.28 31.40
N GLY A 91 -5.74 -3.45 31.14
CA GLY A 91 -6.51 -4.17 32.18
C GLY A 91 -8.00 -4.37 31.92
N THR A 92 -8.42 -4.76 30.71
CA THR A 92 -9.72 -5.42 30.57
C THR A 92 -9.59 -6.57 29.58
N GLU A 93 -9.82 -7.77 30.14
CA GLU A 93 -9.99 -9.01 29.40
C GLU A 93 -11.06 -8.87 28.30
N ASN A 94 -10.86 -9.63 27.23
CA ASN A 94 -11.70 -9.74 26.07
C ASN A 94 -13.22 -9.75 26.36
N PRO A 95 -14.00 -8.80 25.88
CA PRO A 95 -15.36 -9.09 25.51
C PRO A 95 -15.42 -9.37 24.02
N GLY A 96 -16.00 -10.54 23.73
CA GLY A 96 -16.27 -11.15 22.46
C GLY A 96 -16.39 -10.26 21.24
N LYS A 97 -15.70 -10.70 20.22
CA LYS A 97 -15.85 -10.34 18.83
C LYS A 97 -17.35 -10.24 18.44
N PRO A 98 -17.88 -9.07 18.12
CA PRO A 98 -19.14 -9.03 17.42
C PRO A 98 -18.90 -9.43 15.96
N SER A 99 -19.26 -10.64 15.60
CA SER A 99 -19.36 -11.04 14.21
C SER A 99 -20.57 -10.33 13.59
N ALA A 100 -20.39 -9.11 13.12
CA ALA A 100 -21.36 -8.49 12.25
C ALA A 100 -21.30 -9.21 10.90
N LYS A 101 -22.17 -10.20 10.73
CA LYS A 101 -22.55 -10.74 9.43
C LYS A 101 -23.14 -9.58 8.62
N LYS A 102 -22.32 -9.00 7.76
CA LYS A 102 -22.78 -8.05 6.74
C LYS A 102 -23.55 -8.84 5.70
N ALA A 103 -24.88 -8.78 5.78
CA ALA A 103 -25.77 -9.30 4.77
C ALA A 103 -25.39 -8.68 3.42
N THR A 104 -24.93 -9.49 2.49
CA THR A 104 -24.71 -9.11 1.10
C THR A 104 -26.05 -8.94 0.43
N ALA A 105 -26.56 -7.72 0.38
CA ALA A 105 -27.65 -7.36 -0.52
C ALA A 105 -27.17 -7.56 -1.96
N LYS A 106 -27.69 -8.60 -2.59
CA LYS A 106 -27.49 -8.98 -3.98
C LYS A 106 -28.13 -7.91 -4.87
N LYS A 107 -27.33 -6.95 -5.36
CA LYS A 107 -27.79 -5.94 -6.32
C LYS A 107 -27.88 -6.62 -7.69
N ALA A 108 -29.11 -6.77 -8.19
CA ALA A 108 -29.42 -7.28 -9.52
C ALA A 108 -28.78 -6.40 -10.60
N PRO A 109 -28.32 -6.98 -11.73
CA PRO A 109 -27.72 -6.21 -12.81
C PRO A 109 -28.79 -5.45 -13.58
N ALA A 110 -28.67 -4.13 -13.61
CA ALA A 110 -29.51 -3.27 -14.45
C ALA A 110 -29.20 -3.52 -15.93
N LYS A 111 -30.23 -3.90 -16.68
CA LYS A 111 -30.24 -4.02 -18.14
C LYS A 111 -29.88 -2.67 -18.77
N LYS A 112 -28.82 -2.67 -19.61
CA LYS A 112 -28.51 -1.56 -20.53
C LYS A 112 -29.60 -1.44 -21.59
N PRO A 113 -30.16 -0.25 -21.86
CA PRO A 113 -30.97 -0.05 -23.05
C PRO A 113 -30.09 -0.02 -24.30
N ALA A 114 -30.51 -0.79 -25.29
CA ALA A 114 -29.89 -0.85 -26.61
C ALA A 114 -30.06 0.49 -27.35
N ALA A 115 -28.95 1.13 -27.69
CA ALA A 115 -28.94 2.29 -28.56
C ALA A 115 -29.21 1.85 -30.01
N LYS A 116 -30.34 2.34 -30.56
CA LYS A 116 -30.70 2.20 -31.99
C LYS A 116 -29.66 2.88 -32.87
N LYS A 117 -29.05 2.10 -33.77
CA LYS A 117 -28.25 2.59 -34.89
C LYS A 117 -29.15 3.34 -35.84
N ALA A 118 -29.02 4.65 -35.96
CA ALA A 118 -29.57 5.44 -37.04
C ALA A 118 -28.58 5.41 -38.22
N THR A 119 -29.00 4.89 -39.33
CA THR A 119 -28.32 4.94 -40.63
C THR A 119 -28.51 6.33 -41.25
N PRO A 120 -27.46 7.00 -41.74
CA PRO A 120 -27.66 8.20 -42.57
C PRO A 120 -27.98 7.84 -44.02
N ALA A 121 -29.06 8.38 -44.49
CA ALA A 121 -29.54 8.30 -45.85
C ALA A 121 -28.57 8.98 -46.84
N LYS A 122 -28.29 8.27 -47.91
CA LYS A 122 -27.55 8.70 -49.09
C LYS A 122 -28.43 9.68 -49.87
N LYS A 123 -28.02 10.95 -49.99
CA LYS A 123 -28.59 11.89 -51.00
C LYS A 123 -27.68 11.92 -52.20
N SER A 124 -28.15 11.33 -53.28
CA SER A 124 -27.73 11.55 -54.68
C SER A 124 -28.49 12.75 -55.24
N ALA A 125 -27.84 13.50 -56.10
CA ALA A 125 -28.32 14.30 -57.23
C ALA A 125 -27.52 15.61 -57.29
N LYS A 126 -26.89 15.88 -58.31
CA LYS A 126 -27.00 16.26 -59.68
C LYS A 126 -25.80 17.11 -60.01
#